data_0b9e841cc1c461580a7be376050170a2
#
_entry.id   0b9e841cc1c461580a7be376050170a2
#
_cell.length_a   1.000
_cell.length_b   1.000
_cell.length_c   1.000
_cell.angle_alpha   90.00
_cell.angle_beta   90.00
_cell.angle_gamma   90.00
#
_symmetry.space_group_name_H-M   'P 1'
#
loop_
_entity.id
_entity.type
_entity.pdbx_description
1 polymer ?
#
loop_
_entity_poly.entity_id
_entity_poly.type
_entity_poly.pdbx_seq_one_letter_code
_entity_poly.pdbx_strand_id
1 'polypeptide(L)'
;QRMLATVNDSADPGVGIAAPQVGISRRLIAVQRYDKPGAPFEFYINPGIVAASEEQSLGKEGCLSVPDVVGEVWRSNEIVVRYIPELTSIKRMLSREKTDSTFKFEVKVEYRNTWEPVCDTIRGFTAVIFQHEIDHLNGILFTDKMIKE
;
A
#
# COMPACT_ATOMS: atom_id res chain seq x y z
N GLN A 1 -3.63 8.50 -10.62
CA GLN A 1 -4.23 9.82 -10.30
C GLN A 1 -5.64 9.69 -9.73
N ARG A 2 -6.57 8.92 -10.35
CA ARG A 2 -7.96 8.75 -9.85
C ARG A 2 -8.01 8.22 -8.42
N MET A 3 -7.25 7.19 -8.09
CA MET A 3 -7.21 6.59 -6.74
C MET A 3 -6.75 7.63 -5.70
N LEU A 4 -5.67 8.37 -5.97
CA LEU A 4 -5.20 9.41 -5.05
C LEU A 4 -6.18 10.57 -4.94
N ALA A 5 -6.86 10.96 -6.01
CA ALA A 5 -7.88 12.00 -5.94
C ALA A 5 -9.04 11.59 -5.03
N THR A 6 -9.47 10.33 -5.09
CA THR A 6 -10.55 9.81 -4.24
C THR A 6 -10.12 9.71 -2.77
N VAL A 7 -8.94 9.14 -2.50
CA VAL A 7 -8.49 8.91 -1.12
C VAL A 7 -8.07 10.20 -0.40
N ASN A 8 -7.68 11.23 -1.16
CA ASN A 8 -7.31 12.55 -0.64
C ASN A 8 -8.47 13.56 -0.69
N ASP A 9 -9.69 13.12 -0.95
CA ASP A 9 -10.84 14.03 -0.88
C ASP A 9 -10.93 14.63 0.51
N SER A 10 -10.95 15.96 0.58
CA SER A 10 -10.95 16.70 1.85
C SER A 10 -12.24 16.49 2.67
N ALA A 11 -13.31 16.07 2.01
CA ALA A 11 -14.59 15.82 2.66
C ALA A 11 -14.60 14.48 3.41
N ASP A 12 -13.89 13.47 2.89
CA ASP A 12 -13.80 12.14 3.50
C ASP A 12 -12.44 11.50 3.15
N PRO A 13 -11.36 11.92 3.83
CA PRO A 13 -10.03 11.42 3.53
C PRO A 13 -9.88 9.95 3.98
N GLY A 14 -9.37 9.12 3.07
CA GLY A 14 -9.03 7.72 3.34
C GLY A 14 -7.55 7.52 3.60
N VAL A 15 -7.21 6.35 4.15
CA VAL A 15 -5.83 5.92 4.43
C VAL A 15 -5.36 4.83 3.46
N GLY A 16 -6.29 4.27 2.68
CA GLY A 16 -6.05 3.28 1.65
C GLY A 16 -7.18 3.26 0.63
N ILE A 17 -6.93 2.68 -0.52
CA ILE A 17 -7.92 2.49 -1.59
C ILE A 17 -7.49 1.37 -2.53
N ALA A 18 -8.47 0.56 -2.96
CA ALA A 18 -8.28 -0.47 -3.97
C ALA A 18 -8.82 0.00 -5.34
N ALA A 19 -8.16 -0.38 -6.41
CA ALA A 19 -8.53 0.01 -7.78
C ALA A 19 -9.98 -0.31 -8.15
N PRO A 20 -10.58 -1.44 -7.74
CA PRO A 20 -12.00 -1.70 -7.99
C PRO A 20 -12.95 -0.64 -7.44
N GLN A 21 -12.62 0.01 -6.31
CA GLN A 21 -13.45 1.07 -5.71
C GLN A 21 -13.59 2.31 -6.61
N VAL A 22 -12.69 2.52 -7.56
CA VAL A 22 -12.75 3.60 -8.55
C VAL A 22 -13.06 3.09 -9.97
N GLY A 23 -13.62 1.89 -10.09
CA GLY A 23 -14.03 1.30 -11.35
C GLY A 23 -12.88 0.79 -12.21
N ILE A 24 -11.75 0.47 -11.64
CA ILE A 24 -10.57 -0.08 -12.32
C ILE A 24 -10.44 -1.56 -11.97
N SER A 25 -10.74 -2.46 -12.90
CA SER A 25 -10.64 -3.92 -12.70
C SER A 25 -9.18 -4.40 -12.75
N ARG A 26 -8.38 -3.97 -11.79
CA ARG A 26 -6.98 -4.36 -11.63
C ARG A 26 -6.67 -4.67 -10.16
N ARG A 27 -5.76 -5.60 -9.93
CA ARG A 27 -5.22 -5.89 -8.60
C ARG A 27 -4.14 -4.86 -8.24
N LEU A 28 -4.59 -3.71 -7.79
CA LEU A 28 -3.77 -2.56 -7.42
C LEU A 28 -4.38 -1.92 -6.18
N ILE A 29 -3.56 -1.61 -5.19
CA ILE A 29 -3.95 -0.84 -4.02
C ILE A 29 -3.01 0.36 -3.84
N ALA A 30 -3.50 1.41 -3.20
CA ALA A 30 -2.70 2.49 -2.64
C ALA A 30 -2.88 2.47 -1.12
N VAL A 31 -1.79 2.56 -0.37
CA VAL A 31 -1.77 2.51 1.10
C VAL A 31 -0.92 3.63 1.64
N GLN A 32 -1.43 4.33 2.64
CA GLN A 32 -0.64 5.31 3.39
C GLN A 32 0.27 4.57 4.38
N ARG A 33 1.58 4.71 4.19
CA ARG A 33 2.61 4.00 4.94
C ARG A 33 2.96 4.75 6.22
N TYR A 34 2.13 4.61 7.25
CA TYR A 34 2.37 5.20 8.58
C TYR A 34 3.64 4.67 9.26
N ASP A 35 4.13 3.52 8.85
CA ASP A 35 5.38 2.90 9.29
C ASP A 35 6.63 3.50 8.62
N LYS A 36 6.46 4.47 7.72
CA LYS A 36 7.55 5.20 7.04
C LYS A 36 7.54 6.69 7.38
N PRO A 37 8.71 7.36 7.39
CA PRO A 37 8.80 8.79 7.58
C PRO A 37 7.93 9.57 6.58
N GLY A 38 7.12 10.51 7.07
CA GLY A 38 6.22 11.33 6.24
C GLY A 38 4.94 10.64 5.80
N ALA A 39 4.70 9.38 6.24
CA ALA A 39 3.51 8.60 5.93
C ALA A 39 3.08 8.70 4.44
N PRO A 40 3.96 8.37 3.48
CA PRO A 40 3.64 8.51 2.06
C PRO A 40 2.57 7.51 1.62
N PHE A 41 1.80 7.87 0.58
CA PHE A 41 1.02 6.89 -0.17
C PHE A 41 1.93 6.13 -1.13
N GLU A 42 1.86 4.81 -1.10
CA GLU A 42 2.59 3.92 -2.01
C GLU A 42 1.61 2.99 -2.73
N PHE A 43 1.95 2.65 -3.98
CA PHE A 43 1.15 1.75 -4.82
C PHE A 43 1.75 0.34 -4.82
N TYR A 44 0.85 -0.67 -4.78
CA TYR A 44 1.22 -2.08 -4.74
C TYR A 44 0.46 -2.83 -5.83
N ILE A 45 1.23 -3.34 -6.81
CA ILE A 45 0.69 -4.08 -7.95
C ILE A 45 0.61 -5.56 -7.58
N ASN A 46 -0.56 -6.15 -7.81
CA ASN A 46 -0.83 -7.56 -7.54
C ASN A 46 -0.46 -8.01 -6.12
N PRO A 47 -0.87 -7.26 -5.09
CA PRO A 47 -0.53 -7.60 -3.72
C PRO A 47 -1.28 -8.84 -3.25
N GLY A 48 -0.61 -9.63 -2.40
CA GLY A 48 -1.20 -10.76 -1.70
C GLY A 48 -0.53 -10.99 -0.36
N ILE A 49 -1.30 -11.39 0.65
CA ILE A 49 -0.77 -11.79 1.96
C ILE A 49 -0.28 -13.22 1.86
N VAL A 50 1.02 -13.44 2.12
CA VAL A 50 1.66 -14.76 2.07
C VAL A 50 1.89 -15.36 3.46
N ALA A 51 1.88 -14.52 4.50
CA ALA A 51 1.90 -14.93 5.90
C ALA A 51 1.21 -13.87 6.78
N ALA A 52 0.63 -14.29 7.89
CA ALA A 52 -0.01 -13.43 8.87
C ALA A 52 0.23 -13.97 10.27
N SER A 53 0.39 -13.09 11.26
CA SER A 53 0.50 -13.47 12.66
C SER A 53 -0.79 -14.10 13.17
N GLU A 54 -0.68 -15.06 14.08
CA GLU A 54 -1.83 -15.58 14.84
C GLU A 54 -2.35 -14.53 15.82
N GLU A 55 -1.46 -13.70 16.32
CA GLU A 55 -1.83 -12.57 17.18
C GLU A 55 -2.61 -11.53 16.37
N GLN A 56 -3.78 -11.19 16.86
CA GLN A 56 -4.71 -10.26 16.24
C GLN A 56 -5.10 -9.15 17.22
N SER A 57 -5.47 -8.00 16.69
CA SER A 57 -6.05 -6.90 17.44
C SER A 57 -7.42 -6.54 16.88
N LEU A 58 -8.32 -6.22 17.80
CA LEU A 58 -9.65 -5.70 17.46
C LEU A 58 -9.55 -4.21 17.21
N GLY A 59 -10.08 -3.73 16.09
CA GLY A 59 -10.07 -2.32 15.75
C GLY A 59 -11.33 -1.90 15.00
N LYS A 60 -11.65 -0.61 15.08
CA LYS A 60 -12.75 -0.03 14.31
C LYS A 60 -12.32 0.25 12.89
N GLU A 61 -13.13 -0.18 11.94
CA GLU A 61 -12.94 0.10 10.51
C GLU A 61 -14.18 0.76 9.93
N GLY A 62 -13.96 1.61 8.93
CA GLY A 62 -14.95 2.14 8.01
C GLY A 62 -14.41 2.02 6.59
N CYS A 63 -15.23 2.27 5.59
CA CYS A 63 -14.84 2.15 4.20
C CYS A 63 -15.56 3.21 3.36
N LEU A 64 -14.82 3.88 2.46
CA LEU A 64 -15.38 4.85 1.51
C LEU A 64 -16.46 4.24 0.60
N SER A 65 -16.39 2.92 0.35
CA SER A 65 -17.42 2.20 -0.42
C SER A 65 -18.65 1.80 0.38
N VAL A 66 -18.63 1.96 1.70
CA VAL A 66 -19.74 1.65 2.62
C VAL A 66 -19.89 2.83 3.58
N PRO A 67 -20.42 3.96 3.09
CA PRO A 67 -20.53 5.18 3.88
C PRO A 67 -21.43 4.96 5.12
N ASP A 68 -21.15 5.71 6.16
CA ASP A 68 -21.92 5.74 7.43
C ASP A 68 -21.92 4.41 8.21
N VAL A 69 -21.11 3.43 7.83
CA VAL A 69 -20.95 2.17 8.55
C VAL A 69 -19.56 2.11 9.17
N VAL A 70 -19.51 1.89 10.47
CA VAL A 70 -18.29 1.63 11.24
C VAL A 70 -18.51 0.36 12.06
N GLY A 71 -17.52 -0.52 12.11
CA GLY A 71 -17.61 -1.76 12.85
C GLY A 71 -16.27 -2.27 13.33
N GLU A 72 -16.30 -3.19 14.29
CA GLU A 72 -15.09 -3.79 14.85
C GLU A 72 -14.70 -5.06 14.09
N VAL A 73 -13.43 -5.13 13.72
CA VAL A 73 -12.86 -6.23 12.93
C VAL A 73 -11.55 -6.71 13.57
N TRP A 74 -11.37 -8.03 13.63
CA TRP A 74 -10.10 -8.63 14.03
C TRP A 74 -9.12 -8.62 12.85
N ARG A 75 -7.90 -8.11 13.08
CA ARG A 75 -6.83 -8.09 12.09
C ARG A 75 -5.53 -8.61 12.68
N SER A 76 -4.76 -9.34 11.88
CA SER A 76 -3.42 -9.78 12.26
C SER A 76 -2.50 -8.57 12.50
N ASN A 77 -1.71 -8.63 13.58
CA ASN A 77 -0.82 -7.54 13.98
C ASN A 77 0.39 -7.40 13.06
N GLU A 78 0.79 -8.49 12.41
CA GLU A 78 1.87 -8.54 11.44
C GLU A 78 1.44 -9.37 10.23
N ILE A 79 1.80 -8.91 9.05
CA ILE A 79 1.60 -9.63 7.79
C ILE A 79 2.86 -9.57 6.93
N VAL A 80 3.04 -10.56 6.07
CA VAL A 80 4.00 -10.52 4.98
C VAL A 80 3.23 -10.37 3.67
N VAL A 81 3.47 -9.28 2.96
CA VAL A 81 2.84 -8.96 1.68
C VAL A 81 3.82 -9.22 0.55
N ARG A 82 3.40 -10.00 -0.43
CA ARG A 82 4.12 -10.18 -1.70
C ARG A 82 3.46 -9.31 -2.76
N TYR A 83 4.25 -8.52 -3.48
CA TYR A 83 3.76 -7.58 -4.49
C TYR A 83 4.80 -7.30 -5.56
N ILE A 84 4.37 -6.71 -6.67
CA ILE A 84 5.26 -6.15 -7.69
C ILE A 84 5.44 -4.66 -7.37
N PRO A 85 6.67 -4.19 -7.13
CA PRO A 85 6.90 -2.78 -6.81
C PRO A 85 6.60 -1.88 -8.01
N GLU A 86 6.09 -0.69 -7.75
CA GLU A 86 5.92 0.33 -8.78
C GLU A 86 7.28 0.78 -9.34
N LEU A 87 7.32 1.07 -10.64
CA LEU A 87 8.52 1.50 -11.40
C LEU A 87 9.15 2.84 -10.94
N THR A 88 8.66 3.47 -9.90
CA THR A 88 9.07 4.82 -9.49
C THR A 88 10.39 4.92 -8.72
N SER A 89 11.08 3.83 -8.43
CA SER A 89 12.41 3.92 -7.84
C SER A 89 13.54 3.94 -8.88
N ILE A 90 13.52 4.93 -9.78
CA ILE A 90 14.75 5.38 -10.41
C ILE A 90 15.57 6.05 -9.29
N LYS A 91 16.41 5.30 -8.59
CA LYS A 91 17.45 5.90 -7.77
C LYS A 91 18.41 6.60 -8.71
N ARG A 92 18.26 7.91 -8.87
CA ARG A 92 19.30 8.77 -9.42
C ARG A 92 20.47 8.76 -8.43
N MET A 93 21.38 7.83 -8.59
CA MET A 93 22.69 7.92 -7.95
C MET A 93 23.53 8.86 -8.80
N LEU A 94 23.64 10.10 -8.36
CA LEU A 94 24.66 11.02 -8.87
C LEU A 94 25.99 10.62 -8.21
N SER A 95 26.81 9.85 -8.92
CA SER A 95 28.20 9.65 -8.52
C SER A 95 29.03 10.82 -9.05
N ARG A 96 29.75 11.49 -8.13
CA ARG A 96 30.67 12.57 -8.44
C ARG A 96 32.07 11.97 -8.54
N GLU A 97 32.52 11.67 -9.74
CA GLU A 97 33.94 11.34 -9.97
C GLU A 97 34.75 12.59 -10.29
N LYS A 98 35.85 12.77 -9.56
CA LYS A 98 36.82 13.84 -9.76
C LYS A 98 37.93 13.29 -10.62
N THR A 99 37.91 13.57 -11.88
CA THR A 99 39.07 13.43 -12.77
C THR A 99 39.63 14.81 -13.11
N ASP A 100 40.96 14.92 -13.20
CA ASP A 100 41.69 16.17 -13.41
C ASP A 100 40.99 17.15 -14.37
N SER A 101 40.63 18.31 -13.82
CA SER A 101 40.15 19.54 -14.47
C SER A 101 38.73 19.59 -15.11
N THR A 102 37.94 18.51 -15.17
CA THR A 102 36.53 18.57 -15.63
C THR A 102 35.64 17.66 -14.82
N PHE A 103 34.51 18.22 -14.29
CA PHE A 103 33.46 17.42 -13.63
C PHE A 103 32.60 16.76 -14.70
N LYS A 104 32.68 15.44 -14.82
CA LYS A 104 31.69 14.63 -15.56
C LYS A 104 30.69 14.06 -14.55
N PHE A 105 29.42 14.32 -14.77
CA PHE A 105 28.34 13.66 -14.06
C PHE A 105 27.95 12.42 -14.85
N GLU A 106 28.24 11.25 -14.33
CA GLU A 106 27.74 10.00 -14.88
C GLU A 106 26.45 9.65 -14.15
N VAL A 107 25.34 9.64 -14.89
CA VAL A 107 24.04 9.17 -14.37
C VAL A 107 23.99 7.66 -14.61
N LYS A 108 24.32 6.86 -13.62
CA LYS A 108 24.02 5.43 -13.64
C LYS A 108 22.54 5.22 -13.34
N VAL A 109 21.79 4.86 -14.38
CA VAL A 109 20.41 4.41 -14.23
C VAL A 109 20.46 2.90 -14.02
N GLU A 110 20.33 2.43 -12.78
CA GLU A 110 20.11 1.01 -12.54
C GLU A 110 18.64 0.68 -12.84
N TYR A 111 18.42 0.01 -13.95
CA TYR A 111 17.13 -0.63 -14.23
C TYR A 111 17.02 -1.90 -13.40
N ARG A 112 16.32 -1.85 -12.29
CA ARG A 112 15.85 -3.07 -11.63
C ARG A 112 14.81 -3.70 -12.54
N ASN A 113 14.88 -5.03 -12.73
CA ASN A 113 13.85 -5.77 -13.43
C ASN A 113 12.57 -5.70 -12.58
N THR A 114 11.69 -4.76 -12.92
CA THR A 114 10.58 -4.24 -12.09
C THR A 114 9.40 -5.20 -12.00
N TRP A 115 9.49 -6.35 -12.65
CA TRP A 115 8.43 -7.35 -12.66
C TRP A 115 8.65 -8.50 -11.65
N GLU A 116 9.78 -8.51 -10.96
CA GLU A 116 10.03 -9.52 -9.92
C GLU A 116 9.28 -9.15 -8.65
N PRO A 117 8.45 -10.08 -8.13
CA PRO A 117 7.75 -9.86 -6.88
C PRO A 117 8.74 -9.74 -5.71
N VAL A 118 8.44 -8.85 -4.79
CA VAL A 118 9.15 -8.70 -3.53
C VAL A 118 8.21 -8.99 -2.36
N CYS A 119 8.77 -9.31 -1.20
CA CYS A 119 8.02 -9.45 0.04
C CYS A 119 8.44 -8.37 1.02
N ASP A 120 7.47 -7.84 1.75
CA ASP A 120 7.68 -6.85 2.82
C ASP A 120 6.88 -7.27 4.06
N THR A 121 7.49 -7.11 5.24
CA THR A 121 6.83 -7.38 6.51
C THR A 121 6.23 -6.09 7.04
N ILE A 122 4.93 -6.07 7.21
CA ILE A 122 4.14 -4.91 7.62
C ILE A 122 3.52 -5.17 8.98
N ARG A 123 3.55 -4.16 9.87
CA ARG A 123 3.06 -4.26 11.25
C ARG A 123 2.09 -3.14 11.60
N GLY A 124 1.33 -3.38 12.68
CA GLY A 124 0.47 -2.39 13.31
C GLY A 124 -0.62 -1.85 12.39
N PHE A 125 -0.94 -0.56 12.50
CA PHE A 125 -2.04 0.06 11.74
C PHE A 125 -1.85 -0.03 10.23
N THR A 126 -0.62 0.09 9.73
CA THR A 126 -0.34 -0.10 8.31
C THR A 126 -0.70 -1.51 7.84
N ALA A 127 -0.48 -2.54 8.66
CA ALA A 127 -0.91 -3.90 8.35
C ALA A 127 -2.44 -4.03 8.27
N VAL A 128 -3.17 -3.31 9.11
CA VAL A 128 -4.64 -3.25 9.04
C VAL A 128 -5.10 -2.69 7.69
N ILE A 129 -4.50 -1.58 7.25
CA ILE A 129 -4.83 -0.96 5.96
C ILE A 129 -4.57 -1.94 4.81
N PHE A 130 -3.42 -2.58 4.77
CA PHE A 130 -3.12 -3.59 3.73
C PHE A 130 -4.15 -4.73 3.71
N GLN A 131 -4.53 -5.25 4.87
CA GLN A 131 -5.52 -6.33 4.97
C GLN A 131 -6.87 -5.88 4.43
N HIS A 132 -7.31 -4.67 4.77
CA HIS A 132 -8.56 -4.08 4.29
C HIS A 132 -8.56 -3.92 2.76
N GLU A 133 -7.51 -3.33 2.19
CA GLU A 133 -7.43 -3.06 0.76
C GLU A 133 -7.25 -4.36 -0.07
N ILE A 134 -6.51 -5.34 0.44
CA ILE A 134 -6.38 -6.65 -0.22
C ILE A 134 -7.70 -7.43 -0.16
N ASP A 135 -8.47 -7.31 0.92
CA ASP A 135 -9.82 -7.86 1.00
C ASP A 135 -10.70 -7.35 -0.16
N HIS A 136 -10.67 -6.04 -0.44
CA HIS A 136 -11.40 -5.47 -1.59
C HIS A 136 -11.03 -6.13 -2.93
N LEU A 137 -9.74 -6.46 -3.14
CA LEU A 137 -9.30 -7.17 -4.34
C LEU A 137 -9.83 -8.59 -4.43
N ASN A 138 -10.22 -9.17 -3.30
CA ASN A 138 -10.78 -10.52 -3.20
C ASN A 138 -12.32 -10.51 -3.08
N GLY A 139 -12.96 -9.35 -3.24
CA GLY A 139 -14.41 -9.20 -3.15
C GLY A 139 -14.96 -9.26 -1.73
N ILE A 140 -14.13 -9.01 -0.72
CA ILE A 140 -14.48 -9.04 0.70
C ILE A 140 -14.57 -7.59 1.21
N LEU A 141 -15.64 -7.26 1.91
CA LEU A 141 -15.81 -5.99 2.61
C LEU A 141 -15.52 -6.20 4.12
N PHE A 142 -15.14 -5.12 4.81
CA PHE A 142 -14.94 -5.19 6.25
C PHE A 142 -16.22 -5.59 7.00
N THR A 143 -17.39 -5.26 6.45
CA THR A 143 -18.71 -5.65 6.98
C THR A 143 -18.92 -7.16 6.98
N ASP A 144 -18.25 -7.91 6.12
CA ASP A 144 -18.31 -9.37 6.10
C ASP A 144 -17.52 -10.00 7.27
N LYS A 145 -16.60 -9.22 7.85
CA LYS A 145 -15.71 -9.61 8.95
C LYS A 145 -16.04 -8.94 10.29
N MET A 146 -17.01 -8.02 10.30
CA MET A 146 -17.45 -7.34 11.53
C MET A 146 -17.94 -8.34 12.57
N ILE A 147 -17.60 -8.07 13.82
CA ILE A 147 -18.24 -8.75 14.95
C ILE A 147 -19.74 -8.44 14.90
N LYS A 148 -20.54 -9.49 14.81
CA LYS A 148 -22.01 -9.37 14.93
C LYS A 148 -22.34 -9.41 16.41
N GLU A 149 -23.03 -8.38 16.89
CA GLU A 149 -23.65 -8.36 18.20
C GLU A 149 -24.74 -9.44 18.31
#